data_1b5aad5bb38234f10beda324e4e645fc
#
_entry.id   1b5aad5bb38234f10beda324e4e645fc
#
_cell.length_a   1.000
_cell.length_b   1.000
_cell.length_c   1.000
_cell.angle_alpha   90.00
_cell.angle_beta   90.00
_cell.angle_gamma   90.00
#
_symmetry.space_group_name_H-M   'P 1'
#
loop_
_entity.id
_entity.type
_entity.pdbx_description
1 polymer ?
#
loop_
_entity_poly.entity_id
_entity_poly.type
_entity_poly.pdbx_seq_one_letter_code
_entity_poly.pdbx_strand_id
1 'polypeptide(L)'
;LVYRTDLVDVDEQGRPAASAPLILYGYGSYEISVDPYFSVARLSLLDRGVVYAIAHVRGGGEMGRHWYDEGKTTAKVTTFTDFIAVARHLVEAGWTTPEQLVATGGSAGGLLMGAIVNMAPELFAGVSAHVPFVDALTSILMPELPLTVIEWEAVSYTHLTLPTKRIV
;
A
#
# COMPACT_ATOMS: atom_id res chain seq x y z
N LEU A 1 -0.63 8.30 10.51
CA LEU A 1 -0.58 7.25 11.53
C LEU A 1 -1.77 7.35 12.46
N VAL A 2 -2.32 6.20 12.86
CA VAL A 2 -3.40 6.06 13.85
C VAL A 2 -2.94 5.07 14.91
N TYR A 3 -2.96 5.47 16.16
CA TYR A 3 -2.56 4.65 17.31
C TYR A 3 -3.25 5.11 18.59
N ARG A 4 -3.21 4.29 19.62
CA ARG A 4 -3.69 4.64 20.98
C ARG A 4 -2.53 5.21 21.79
N THR A 5 -2.70 6.43 22.28
CA THR A 5 -1.67 7.15 23.04
C THR A 5 -1.42 6.58 24.45
N ASP A 6 -2.31 5.74 24.94
CA ASP A 6 -2.14 5.00 26.19
C ASP A 6 -1.43 3.64 26.02
N LEU A 7 -1.17 3.20 24.78
CA LEU A 7 -0.47 1.96 24.45
C LEU A 7 0.81 2.16 23.63
N VAL A 8 0.90 3.26 22.89
CA VAL A 8 2.06 3.63 22.07
C VAL A 8 2.55 4.99 22.52
N ASP A 9 3.68 5.00 23.19
CA ASP A 9 4.30 6.20 23.74
C ASP A 9 5.08 6.94 22.66
N VAL A 10 4.80 8.25 22.49
CA VAL A 10 5.37 9.08 21.44
C VAL A 10 5.79 10.41 22.03
N ASP A 11 7.01 10.85 21.77
CA ASP A 11 7.54 12.12 22.29
C ASP A 11 6.92 13.35 21.59
N GLU A 12 7.26 14.54 22.09
CA GLU A 12 6.79 15.82 21.53
C GLU A 12 7.23 16.06 20.08
N GLN A 13 8.26 15.35 19.61
CA GLN A 13 8.75 15.40 18.24
C GLN A 13 8.10 14.35 17.35
N GLY A 14 7.14 13.57 17.87
CA GLY A 14 6.44 12.54 17.13
C GLY A 14 7.23 11.25 16.92
N ARG A 15 8.25 10.97 17.78
CA ARG A 15 9.06 9.76 17.71
C ARG A 15 8.54 8.72 18.71
N PRO A 16 8.35 7.47 18.31
CA PRO A 16 7.92 6.42 19.23
C PRO A 16 9.06 6.07 20.20
N ALA A 17 8.70 5.78 21.45
CA ALA A 17 9.65 5.32 22.47
C ALA A 17 10.14 3.88 22.19
N ALA A 18 9.34 3.06 21.52
CA ALA A 18 9.68 1.71 21.09
C ALA A 18 8.94 1.36 19.80
N SER A 19 9.50 0.41 19.03
CA SER A 19 8.81 -0.15 17.86
C SER A 19 7.57 -0.93 18.27
N ALA A 20 6.52 -0.88 17.43
CA ALA A 20 5.27 -1.59 17.63
C ALA A 20 4.88 -2.39 16.37
N PRO A 21 4.06 -3.44 16.50
CA PRO A 21 3.42 -4.05 15.34
C PRO A 21 2.68 -2.98 14.53
N LEU A 22 2.90 -2.95 13.21
CA LEU A 22 2.35 -1.93 12.34
C LEU A 22 1.71 -2.54 11.11
N ILE A 23 0.49 -2.05 10.79
CA ILE A 23 -0.17 -2.34 9.53
C ILE A 23 -0.06 -1.10 8.64
N LEU A 24 0.57 -1.27 7.47
CA LEU A 24 0.66 -0.25 6.44
C LEU A 24 -0.33 -0.56 5.33
N TYR A 25 -1.33 0.31 5.19
CA TYR A 25 -2.34 0.24 4.14
C TYR A 25 -1.99 1.14 2.97
N GLY A 26 -2.25 0.65 1.74
CA GLY A 26 -2.15 1.46 0.53
C GLY A 26 -3.13 1.05 -0.56
N TYR A 27 -3.47 2.03 -1.41
CA TYR A 27 -4.31 1.81 -2.58
C TYR A 27 -3.66 2.34 -3.85
N GLY A 28 -3.53 3.65 -4.01
CA GLY A 28 -2.72 4.32 -5.04
C GLY A 28 -3.24 4.18 -6.46
N SER A 29 -4.56 4.24 -6.68
CA SER A 29 -5.15 4.15 -8.02
C SER A 29 -6.43 4.99 -8.13
N TYR A 30 -6.82 5.31 -9.36
CA TYR A 30 -8.09 5.95 -9.74
C TYR A 30 -8.33 7.34 -9.12
N GLU A 31 -7.28 8.05 -8.72
CA GLU A 31 -7.41 9.34 -8.03
C GLU A 31 -8.21 9.22 -6.71
N ILE A 32 -8.32 8.00 -6.16
CA ILE A 32 -9.03 7.77 -4.90
C ILE A 32 -8.16 8.24 -3.73
N SER A 33 -8.74 9.14 -2.92
CA SER A 33 -8.14 9.56 -1.65
C SER A 33 -8.55 8.62 -0.54
N VAL A 34 -7.59 8.13 0.22
CA VAL A 34 -7.83 7.23 1.36
C VAL A 34 -7.80 8.03 2.66
N ASP A 35 -8.98 8.47 3.09
CA ASP A 35 -9.14 9.25 4.32
C ASP A 35 -9.11 8.36 5.57
N PRO A 36 -8.64 8.90 6.71
CA PRO A 36 -8.65 8.21 8.00
C PRO A 36 -10.05 8.23 8.63
N TYR A 37 -10.99 7.47 8.08
CA TYR A 37 -12.33 7.31 8.66
C TYR A 37 -12.33 6.41 9.90
N PHE A 38 -13.37 6.54 10.73
CA PHE A 38 -13.59 5.65 11.87
C PHE A 38 -13.92 4.22 11.40
N SER A 39 -13.26 3.24 12.01
CA SER A 39 -13.45 1.82 11.70
C SER A 39 -13.40 0.96 12.96
N VAL A 40 -14.49 0.25 13.23
CA VAL A 40 -14.57 -0.70 14.36
C VAL A 40 -13.53 -1.82 14.22
N ALA A 41 -13.30 -2.31 13.01
CA ALA A 41 -12.27 -3.32 12.76
C ALA A 41 -10.88 -2.80 13.11
N ARG A 42 -10.58 -1.53 12.78
CA ARG A 42 -9.31 -0.89 13.13
C ARG A 42 -9.16 -0.72 14.64
N LEU A 43 -10.22 -0.38 15.37
CA LEU A 43 -10.18 -0.30 16.83
C LEU A 43 -9.69 -1.60 17.48
N SER A 44 -10.13 -2.74 16.99
CA SER A 44 -9.69 -4.04 17.51
C SER A 44 -8.17 -4.26 17.37
N LEU A 45 -7.53 -3.66 16.37
CA LEU A 45 -6.08 -3.68 16.20
C LEU A 45 -5.42 -2.67 17.16
N LEU A 46 -5.94 -1.44 17.21
CA LEU A 46 -5.42 -0.39 18.08
C LEU A 46 -5.48 -0.79 19.55
N ASP A 47 -6.53 -1.49 19.99
CA ASP A 47 -6.69 -2.01 21.36
C ASP A 47 -5.63 -3.05 21.75
N ARG A 48 -4.90 -3.59 20.77
CA ARG A 48 -3.77 -4.50 20.96
C ARG A 48 -2.41 -3.84 20.82
N GLY A 49 -2.37 -2.50 20.75
CA GLY A 49 -1.13 -1.74 20.57
C GLY A 49 -0.59 -1.73 19.14
N VAL A 50 -1.37 -2.18 18.15
CA VAL A 50 -0.99 -2.10 16.74
C VAL A 50 -1.09 -0.66 16.26
N VAL A 51 -0.07 -0.16 15.60
CA VAL A 51 -0.10 1.09 14.87
C VAL A 51 -0.70 0.86 13.48
N TYR A 52 -1.57 1.75 13.02
CA TYR A 52 -2.14 1.69 11.68
C TYR A 52 -1.68 2.89 10.86
N ALA A 53 -1.02 2.63 9.75
CA ALA A 53 -0.54 3.66 8.82
C ALA A 53 -1.30 3.59 7.50
N ILE A 54 -1.62 4.74 6.93
CA ILE A 54 -2.17 4.87 5.57
C ILE A 54 -1.11 5.59 4.73
N ALA A 55 -0.65 4.94 3.67
CA ALA A 55 0.30 5.52 2.74
C ALA A 55 -0.46 6.24 1.61
N HIS A 56 -0.34 7.56 1.57
CA HIS A 56 -0.87 8.41 0.50
C HIS A 56 0.12 8.43 -0.67
N VAL A 57 0.09 7.37 -1.47
CA VAL A 57 1.03 7.17 -2.57
C VAL A 57 0.50 7.73 -3.89
N ARG A 58 1.40 8.07 -4.80
CA ARG A 58 1.03 8.55 -6.14
C ARG A 58 0.16 7.53 -6.88
N GLY A 59 -0.80 8.03 -7.66
CA GLY A 59 -1.90 7.25 -8.23
C GLY A 59 -3.21 7.41 -7.46
N GLY A 60 -3.14 7.84 -6.17
CA GLY A 60 -4.26 8.35 -5.39
C GLY A 60 -4.54 9.84 -5.67
N GLY A 61 -5.52 10.41 -4.97
CA GLY A 61 -5.97 11.80 -5.13
C GLY A 61 -5.58 12.74 -4.01
N GLU A 62 -4.88 12.26 -2.97
CA GLU A 62 -4.69 12.96 -1.70
C GLU A 62 -3.96 14.31 -1.86
N MET A 63 -3.06 14.42 -2.84
CA MET A 63 -2.33 15.65 -3.14
C MET A 63 -2.82 16.35 -4.42
N GLY A 64 -4.02 15.99 -4.91
CA GLY A 64 -4.63 16.57 -6.10
C GLY A 64 -4.26 15.83 -7.40
N ARG A 65 -4.73 16.38 -8.52
CA ARG A 65 -4.66 15.72 -9.85
C ARG A 65 -3.26 15.30 -10.27
N HIS A 66 -2.24 16.12 -10.01
CA HIS A 66 -0.86 15.80 -10.37
C HIS A 66 -0.36 14.52 -9.65
N TRP A 67 -0.83 14.28 -8.41
CA TRP A 67 -0.48 13.09 -7.64
C TRP A 67 -0.99 11.81 -8.31
N TYR A 68 -2.19 11.88 -8.87
CA TYR A 68 -2.74 10.81 -9.68
C TYR A 68 -1.98 10.62 -10.99
N ASP A 69 -1.74 11.71 -11.73
CA ASP A 69 -1.10 11.64 -13.04
C ASP A 69 0.34 11.08 -12.98
N GLU A 70 1.06 11.33 -11.90
CA GLU A 70 2.41 10.80 -11.65
C GLU A 70 2.45 9.35 -11.15
N GLY A 71 1.31 8.72 -10.91
CA GLY A 71 1.17 7.33 -10.45
C GLY A 71 0.31 6.45 -11.33
N LYS A 72 -0.01 6.86 -12.56
CA LYS A 72 -0.82 6.08 -13.50
C LYS A 72 -0.05 5.66 -14.74
N THR A 73 -0.58 4.72 -15.50
CA THR A 73 -0.06 4.24 -16.78
C THR A 73 1.45 3.91 -16.72
N THR A 74 2.27 4.51 -17.55
CA THR A 74 3.73 4.30 -17.58
C THR A 74 4.44 4.76 -16.30
N ALA A 75 3.82 5.64 -15.51
CA ALA A 75 4.34 6.10 -14.23
C ALA A 75 3.88 5.24 -13.03
N LYS A 76 3.12 4.15 -13.26
CA LYS A 76 2.55 3.32 -12.18
C LYS A 76 3.59 2.75 -11.21
N VAL A 77 4.80 2.48 -11.65
CA VAL A 77 5.91 2.02 -10.80
C VAL A 77 6.17 3.00 -9.64
N THR A 78 5.88 4.28 -9.82
CA THR A 78 6.01 5.31 -8.79
C THR A 78 5.14 5.02 -7.56
N THR A 79 3.91 4.51 -7.76
CA THR A 79 3.04 4.06 -6.65
C THR A 79 3.75 3.03 -5.76
N PHE A 80 4.44 2.08 -6.38
CA PHE A 80 5.11 0.99 -5.66
C PHE A 80 6.35 1.49 -4.92
N THR A 81 7.16 2.32 -5.57
CA THR A 81 8.35 2.91 -4.93
C THR A 81 7.99 3.88 -3.80
N ASP A 82 6.90 4.63 -3.94
CA ASP A 82 6.39 5.49 -2.86
C ASP A 82 6.00 4.68 -1.62
N PHE A 83 5.27 3.57 -1.82
CA PHE A 83 4.88 2.70 -0.71
C PHE A 83 6.08 2.08 0.00
N ILE A 84 7.07 1.62 -0.77
CA ILE A 84 8.33 1.10 -0.22
C ILE A 84 9.09 2.19 0.54
N ALA A 85 9.11 3.42 0.02
CA ALA A 85 9.76 4.55 0.70
C ALA A 85 9.08 4.87 2.04
N VAL A 86 7.73 4.85 2.10
CA VAL A 86 6.98 4.99 3.35
C VAL A 86 7.31 3.86 4.32
N ALA A 87 7.36 2.60 3.86
CA ALA A 87 7.70 1.46 4.70
C ALA A 87 9.12 1.60 5.31
N ARG A 88 10.10 1.97 4.49
CA ARG A 88 11.48 2.23 4.97
C ARG A 88 11.53 3.36 5.97
N HIS A 89 10.85 4.47 5.70
CA HIS A 89 10.80 5.59 6.62
C HIS A 89 10.20 5.20 7.98
N LEU A 90 9.15 4.39 8.01
CA LEU A 90 8.54 3.92 9.27
C LEU A 90 9.49 3.04 10.08
N VAL A 91 10.28 2.21 9.43
CA VAL A 91 11.32 1.40 10.07
C VAL A 91 12.47 2.28 10.57
N GLU A 92 12.99 3.18 9.75
CA GLU A 92 14.08 4.08 10.09
C GLU A 92 13.72 5.06 11.22
N ALA A 93 12.45 5.51 11.25
CA ALA A 93 11.92 6.36 12.31
C ALA A 93 11.57 5.61 13.60
N GLY A 94 11.74 4.28 13.64
CA GLY A 94 11.54 3.46 14.83
C GLY A 94 10.09 3.11 15.15
N TRP A 95 9.15 3.40 14.25
CA TRP A 95 7.73 3.05 14.44
C TRP A 95 7.48 1.55 14.46
N THR A 96 8.27 0.80 13.70
CA THR A 96 8.16 -0.64 13.56
C THR A 96 9.51 -1.25 13.17
N THR A 97 9.56 -2.57 13.04
CA THR A 97 10.68 -3.30 12.41
C THR A 97 10.17 -4.12 11.23
N PRO A 98 11.04 -4.60 10.32
CA PRO A 98 10.62 -5.48 9.24
C PRO A 98 9.85 -6.72 9.72
N GLU A 99 10.20 -7.24 10.89
CA GLU A 99 9.55 -8.42 11.51
C GLU A 99 8.18 -8.11 12.11
N GLN A 100 7.83 -6.82 12.24
CA GLN A 100 6.56 -6.34 12.81
C GLN A 100 5.71 -5.58 11.81
N LEU A 101 6.22 -5.33 10.60
CA LEU A 101 5.52 -4.57 9.56
C LEU A 101 4.71 -5.48 8.65
N VAL A 102 3.40 -5.29 8.61
CA VAL A 102 2.48 -5.96 7.70
C VAL A 102 1.92 -4.96 6.70
N ALA A 103 2.04 -5.25 5.40
CA ALA A 103 1.40 -4.47 4.35
C ALA A 103 0.02 -5.03 4.03
N THR A 104 -0.95 -4.16 3.70
CA THR A 104 -2.28 -4.57 3.27
C THR A 104 -2.87 -3.68 2.19
N GLY A 105 -3.58 -4.27 1.25
CA GLY A 105 -4.28 -3.57 0.18
C GLY A 105 -5.25 -4.46 -0.56
N GLY A 106 -6.26 -3.86 -1.20
CA GLY A 106 -7.29 -4.60 -1.90
C GLY A 106 -7.49 -4.11 -3.35
N SER A 107 -8.02 -4.98 -4.23
CA SER A 107 -8.29 -4.64 -5.63
C SER A 107 -7.03 -4.12 -6.36
N ALA A 108 -7.03 -2.87 -6.83
CA ALA A 108 -5.83 -2.21 -7.35
C ALA A 108 -4.73 -2.04 -6.28
N GLY A 109 -5.09 -1.87 -5.00
CA GLY A 109 -4.15 -1.96 -3.87
C GLY A 109 -3.60 -3.38 -3.68
N GLY A 110 -4.29 -4.40 -4.14
CA GLY A 110 -3.78 -5.78 -4.22
C GLY A 110 -2.68 -5.94 -5.26
N LEU A 111 -2.75 -5.22 -6.39
CA LEU A 111 -1.64 -5.10 -7.34
C LEU A 111 -0.41 -4.47 -6.68
N LEU A 112 -0.61 -3.39 -5.92
CA LEU A 112 0.46 -2.77 -5.13
C LEU A 112 1.11 -3.82 -4.20
N MET A 113 0.31 -4.63 -3.50
CA MET A 113 0.82 -5.70 -2.64
C MET A 113 1.65 -6.73 -3.42
N GLY A 114 1.17 -7.18 -4.58
CA GLY A 114 1.92 -8.08 -5.46
C GLY A 114 3.25 -7.49 -5.94
N ALA A 115 3.28 -6.18 -6.22
CA ALA A 115 4.51 -5.50 -6.64
C ALA A 115 5.55 -5.42 -5.51
N ILE A 116 5.15 -4.98 -4.30
CA ILE A 116 6.09 -4.75 -3.19
C ILE A 116 6.72 -6.03 -2.66
N VAL A 117 6.02 -7.18 -2.68
CA VAL A 117 6.62 -8.46 -2.26
C VAL A 117 7.72 -8.95 -3.21
N ASN A 118 7.71 -8.45 -4.46
CA ASN A 118 8.77 -8.75 -5.42
C ASN A 118 9.90 -7.71 -5.39
N MET A 119 9.59 -6.46 -5.05
CA MET A 119 10.55 -5.35 -5.09
C MET A 119 11.34 -5.18 -3.80
N ALA A 120 10.72 -5.47 -2.64
CA ALA A 120 11.34 -5.28 -1.33
C ALA A 120 10.78 -6.28 -0.29
N PRO A 121 10.91 -7.60 -0.52
CA PRO A 121 10.36 -8.62 0.38
C PRO A 121 10.92 -8.55 1.79
N GLU A 122 12.13 -8.05 1.95
CA GLU A 122 12.84 -7.95 3.23
C GLU A 122 12.22 -6.95 4.22
N LEU A 123 11.35 -6.05 3.74
CA LEU A 123 10.74 -5.01 4.57
C LEU A 123 9.50 -5.48 5.33
N PHE A 124 8.92 -6.61 4.97
CA PHE A 124 7.60 -6.99 5.45
C PHE A 124 7.60 -8.36 6.12
N ALA A 125 7.09 -8.42 7.36
CA ALA A 125 6.79 -9.67 8.05
C ALA A 125 5.67 -10.47 7.36
N GLY A 126 4.77 -9.76 6.69
CA GLY A 126 3.68 -10.36 5.96
C GLY A 126 2.96 -9.36 5.06
N VAL A 127 2.25 -9.87 4.07
CA VAL A 127 1.45 -9.08 3.14
C VAL A 127 0.06 -9.70 3.01
N SER A 128 -0.97 -8.87 3.23
CA SER A 128 -2.37 -9.26 3.08
C SER A 128 -2.96 -8.59 1.83
N ALA A 129 -3.25 -9.38 0.81
CA ALA A 129 -3.84 -8.90 -0.44
C ALA A 129 -5.30 -9.37 -0.55
N HIS A 130 -6.22 -8.42 -0.54
CA HIS A 130 -7.66 -8.69 -0.62
C HIS A 130 -8.15 -8.54 -2.06
N VAL A 131 -8.78 -9.60 -2.60
CA VAL A 131 -9.26 -9.64 -4.00
C VAL A 131 -8.25 -8.99 -4.97
N PRO A 132 -6.98 -9.43 -4.97
CA PRO A 132 -5.90 -8.71 -5.60
C PRO A 132 -5.99 -8.78 -7.13
N PHE A 133 -5.75 -7.63 -7.78
CA PHE A 133 -5.66 -7.55 -9.24
C PHE A 133 -4.21 -7.83 -9.69
N VAL A 134 -3.76 -9.08 -9.56
CA VAL A 134 -2.34 -9.48 -9.80
C VAL A 134 -2.11 -10.13 -11.17
N ASP A 135 -3.16 -10.65 -11.81
CA ASP A 135 -3.10 -11.14 -13.20
C ASP A 135 -3.77 -10.14 -14.15
N ALA A 136 -3.24 -8.93 -14.17
CA ALA A 136 -3.84 -7.87 -14.97
C ALA A 136 -3.68 -8.09 -16.46
N LEU A 137 -2.58 -8.68 -16.93
CA LEU A 137 -2.37 -8.89 -18.37
C LEU A 137 -3.45 -9.81 -18.96
N THR A 138 -3.68 -10.98 -18.36
CA THR A 138 -4.70 -11.91 -18.82
C THR A 138 -6.10 -11.29 -18.71
N SER A 139 -6.40 -10.68 -17.54
CA SER A 139 -7.72 -10.09 -17.28
C SER A 139 -8.05 -8.94 -18.23
N ILE A 140 -7.08 -8.05 -18.51
CA ILE A 140 -7.29 -6.88 -19.39
C ILE A 140 -7.51 -7.30 -20.86
N LEU A 141 -6.93 -8.42 -21.29
CA LEU A 141 -7.13 -8.94 -22.63
C LEU A 141 -8.47 -9.67 -22.83
N MET A 142 -9.27 -9.84 -21.78
CA MET A 142 -10.58 -10.48 -21.80
C MET A 142 -11.69 -9.42 -21.71
N PRO A 143 -12.18 -8.88 -22.84
CA PRO A 143 -13.14 -7.76 -22.83
C PRO A 143 -14.51 -8.12 -22.25
N GLU A 144 -14.82 -9.41 -22.12
CA GLU A 144 -16.04 -9.93 -21.49
C GLU A 144 -16.01 -9.85 -19.96
N LEU A 145 -14.84 -9.64 -19.34
CA LEU A 145 -14.75 -9.49 -17.89
C LEU A 145 -15.16 -8.09 -17.48
N PRO A 146 -15.94 -7.94 -16.39
CA PRO A 146 -16.31 -6.63 -15.85
C PRO A 146 -15.07 -5.80 -15.50
N LEU A 147 -15.16 -4.49 -15.71
CA LEU A 147 -14.15 -3.49 -15.34
C LEU A 147 -12.86 -3.48 -16.18
N THR A 148 -12.62 -4.47 -17.05
CA THR A 148 -11.36 -4.60 -17.80
C THR A 148 -11.08 -3.43 -18.74
N VAL A 149 -12.10 -2.89 -19.42
CA VAL A 149 -11.94 -1.76 -20.35
C VAL A 149 -11.57 -0.46 -19.65
N ILE A 150 -12.09 -0.25 -18.43
CA ILE A 150 -11.80 0.94 -17.62
C ILE A 150 -10.36 0.89 -17.08
N GLU A 151 -9.81 -0.30 -16.90
CA GLU A 151 -8.45 -0.52 -16.38
C GLU A 151 -7.36 -0.14 -17.40
N TRP A 152 -7.68 -0.03 -18.68
CA TRP A 152 -6.68 0.25 -19.72
C TRP A 152 -5.93 1.57 -19.49
N GLU A 153 -6.58 2.58 -18.96
CA GLU A 153 -5.95 3.87 -18.69
C GLU A 153 -5.24 3.94 -17.32
N ALA A 154 -5.70 3.15 -16.35
CA ALA A 154 -5.20 3.25 -14.98
C ALA A 154 -4.08 2.24 -14.65
N VAL A 155 -4.12 1.04 -15.23
CA VAL A 155 -3.31 -0.11 -14.78
C VAL A 155 -2.58 -0.83 -15.91
N SER A 156 -3.05 -0.75 -17.16
CA SER A 156 -2.66 -1.67 -18.24
C SER A 156 -1.18 -1.66 -18.64
N TYR A 157 -0.48 -0.54 -18.50
CA TYR A 157 0.90 -0.45 -18.97
C TYR A 157 1.94 -1.03 -17.99
N THR A 158 1.61 -1.17 -16.72
CA THR A 158 2.58 -1.59 -15.70
C THR A 158 2.92 -3.07 -15.74
N HIS A 159 2.00 -3.90 -16.22
CA HIS A 159 2.19 -5.35 -16.26
C HIS A 159 3.05 -5.82 -17.42
N LEU A 160 3.13 -5.03 -18.49
CA LEU A 160 4.00 -5.33 -19.63
C LEU A 160 5.48 -5.04 -19.36
N THR A 161 5.79 -4.28 -18.30
CA THR A 161 7.14 -3.84 -17.98
C THR A 161 7.72 -4.45 -16.71
N LEU A 162 6.92 -5.10 -15.86
CA LEU A 162 7.43 -5.84 -14.71
C LEU A 162 8.08 -7.14 -15.19
N PRO A 163 9.36 -7.39 -14.89
CA PRO A 163 9.96 -8.68 -15.17
C PRO A 163 9.23 -9.74 -14.34
N THR A 164 8.45 -10.57 -15.00
CA THR A 164 7.88 -11.78 -14.38
C THR A 164 9.04 -12.72 -14.06
N LYS A 165 9.65 -12.56 -12.89
CA LYS A 165 10.39 -13.68 -12.32
C LYS A 165 9.35 -14.72 -11.95
N ARG A 166 9.32 -15.82 -12.69
CA ARG A 166 8.59 -17.01 -12.26
C ARG A 166 9.07 -17.35 -10.86
N ILE A 167 8.16 -17.28 -9.91
CA ILE A 167 8.33 -17.96 -8.64
C ILE A 167 8.07 -19.43 -8.96
N VAL A 168 9.09 -20.24 -8.88
CA VAL A 168 9.01 -21.71 -8.92
C VAL A 168 8.77 -22.17 -7.50
#